data_e5f07d1d714dda0710ed9c66640d31e2
#
_entry.id   e5f07d1d714dda0710ed9c66640d31e2
#
_cell.length_a   1.000
_cell.length_b   1.000
_cell.length_c   1.000
_cell.angle_alpha   90.00
_cell.angle_beta   90.00
_cell.angle_gamma   90.00
#
_symmetry.space_group_name_H-M   'P 1'
#
loop_
_entity.id
_entity.type
_entity.pdbx_description
1 polymer ?
#
loop_
_entity_poly.entity_id
_entity_poly.type
_entity_poly.pdbx_seq_one_letter_code
_entity_poly.pdbx_strand_id
1 'polypeptide(L)'
;MKRIAVIGAGAAGCFCTAELRRLRPDFRVDVYESGPKALAKVAITGGGRCNLTNSFAGIRSLVEAYPRGGRLMKRLLKQFSQEDTWRWFESAGAPLVLQEDHCVFPQSPDAMDIVRALLRRMEGANLLLRTPVHRIETPDQVGGDGENIPAGGDRNVMPSLTGLLLVNGEPYDAVVVTTGGAPKGLPLLNGLDLEWVTTVPSLFTFTIQDEGLRNLMGLVVDASVAIPGTAFKADGPLLITDWGLSGPAVLKLSSYAARYLHEVGYQAPLSVNWLALNEAEARDILQETAAGNARKQVSNTPVSGLQGRLWNYLITKAGLRPDIRWAELGSKGLNRLVSTLTQDAYTIAGKTKFREEFVTCGGVALRNLDQATLESKRHPGLFFAGEVLDIDAITGGFNLQAAWTTGAVVARSIAAK
;
A
#
# COMPACT_ATOMS: atom_id res chain seq x y z
N MET A 1 -20.01 23.00 -21.53
CA MET A 1 -18.76 22.20 -21.36
C MET A 1 -18.53 22.08 -19.85
N LYS A 2 -18.57 20.84 -19.31
CA LYS A 2 -18.37 20.65 -17.88
C LYS A 2 -16.91 20.89 -17.50
N ARG A 3 -16.70 21.47 -16.31
CA ARG A 3 -15.39 21.69 -15.70
C ARG A 3 -15.18 20.70 -14.55
N ILE A 4 -14.10 19.94 -14.59
CA ILE A 4 -13.77 18.93 -13.59
C ILE A 4 -12.44 19.31 -12.95
N ALA A 5 -12.38 19.35 -11.61
CA ALA A 5 -11.13 19.49 -10.87
C ALA A 5 -10.68 18.12 -10.37
N VAL A 6 -9.42 17.77 -10.59
CA VAL A 6 -8.76 16.61 -10.00
C VAL A 6 -7.65 17.11 -9.07
N ILE A 7 -7.74 16.77 -7.77
CA ILE A 7 -6.84 17.28 -6.74
C ILE A 7 -5.84 16.19 -6.36
N GLY A 8 -4.60 16.32 -6.82
CA GLY A 8 -3.51 15.37 -6.68
C GLY A 8 -3.19 14.66 -7.99
N ALA A 9 -2.00 14.91 -8.56
CA ALA A 9 -1.50 14.26 -9.76
C ALA A 9 -0.68 13.00 -9.43
N GLY A 10 -1.17 12.17 -8.50
CA GLY A 10 -0.66 10.84 -8.22
C GLY A 10 -1.26 9.77 -9.13
N ALA A 11 -1.09 8.48 -8.78
CA ALA A 11 -1.60 7.35 -9.55
C ALA A 11 -3.10 7.47 -9.87
N ALA A 12 -3.95 7.60 -8.84
CA ALA A 12 -5.40 7.66 -9.01
C ALA A 12 -5.86 8.89 -9.80
N GLY A 13 -5.28 10.08 -9.51
CA GLY A 13 -5.67 11.33 -10.19
C GLY A 13 -5.29 11.34 -11.66
N CYS A 14 -4.07 10.93 -11.99
CA CYS A 14 -3.63 10.85 -13.38
C CYS A 14 -4.43 9.80 -14.17
N PHE A 15 -4.72 8.64 -13.57
CA PHE A 15 -5.52 7.61 -14.23
C PHE A 15 -6.96 8.06 -14.44
N CYS A 16 -7.59 8.67 -13.41
CA CYS A 16 -8.92 9.26 -13.53
C CYS A 16 -8.97 10.31 -14.66
N THR A 17 -7.98 11.19 -14.72
CA THR A 17 -7.87 12.22 -15.76
C THR A 17 -7.74 11.59 -17.15
N ALA A 18 -6.87 10.57 -17.31
CA ALA A 18 -6.69 9.87 -18.57
C ALA A 18 -8.00 9.20 -19.07
N GLU A 19 -8.74 8.57 -18.16
CA GLU A 19 -10.04 7.96 -18.46
C GLU A 19 -11.11 9.02 -18.77
N LEU A 20 -11.14 10.16 -18.06
CA LEU A 20 -12.04 11.28 -18.39
C LEU A 20 -11.74 11.83 -19.79
N ARG A 21 -10.47 12.04 -20.15
CA ARG A 21 -10.09 12.51 -21.49
C ARG A 21 -10.49 11.53 -22.59
N ARG A 22 -10.41 10.23 -22.32
CA ARG A 22 -10.85 9.19 -23.25
C ARG A 22 -12.37 9.15 -23.42
N LEU A 23 -13.13 9.26 -22.31
CA LEU A 23 -14.60 9.13 -22.31
C LEU A 23 -15.31 10.42 -22.72
N ARG A 24 -14.79 11.56 -22.28
CA ARG A 24 -15.40 12.88 -22.46
C ARG A 24 -14.34 13.92 -22.86
N PRO A 25 -13.84 13.84 -24.11
CA PRO A 25 -12.87 14.82 -24.62
C PRO A 25 -13.41 16.26 -24.64
N ASP A 26 -14.72 16.43 -24.55
CA ASP A 26 -15.42 17.70 -24.44
C ASP A 26 -15.36 18.35 -23.05
N PHE A 27 -14.95 17.61 -21.99
CA PHE A 27 -14.81 18.16 -20.65
C PHE A 27 -13.48 18.93 -20.52
N ARG A 28 -13.51 20.04 -19.79
CA ARG A 28 -12.30 20.70 -19.31
C ARG A 28 -11.89 20.04 -18.00
N VAL A 29 -10.68 19.51 -17.93
CA VAL A 29 -10.14 18.87 -16.74
C VAL A 29 -8.92 19.64 -16.26
N ASP A 30 -9.01 20.22 -15.06
CA ASP A 30 -7.92 20.91 -14.38
C ASP A 30 -7.37 20.00 -13.29
N VAL A 31 -6.08 19.65 -13.36
CA VAL A 31 -5.39 18.73 -12.42
C VAL A 31 -4.44 19.53 -11.54
N TYR A 32 -4.73 19.62 -10.27
CA TYR A 32 -3.94 20.34 -9.27
C TYR A 32 -2.89 19.42 -8.61
N GLU A 33 -1.65 19.86 -8.59
CA GLU A 33 -0.56 19.17 -7.90
C GLU A 33 0.25 20.15 -7.08
N SER A 34 0.40 19.87 -5.79
CA SER A 34 1.17 20.70 -4.87
C SER A 34 2.68 20.65 -5.10
N GLY A 35 3.16 19.51 -5.60
CA GLY A 35 4.56 19.25 -5.88
C GLY A 35 5.02 19.74 -7.25
N PRO A 36 6.33 19.65 -7.51
CA PRO A 36 6.92 20.06 -8.78
C PRO A 36 6.75 19.02 -9.91
N LYS A 37 6.28 17.81 -9.60
CA LYS A 37 6.19 16.69 -10.56
C LYS A 37 4.93 15.88 -10.30
N ALA A 38 4.20 15.55 -11.36
CA ALA A 38 3.16 14.52 -11.32
C ALA A 38 3.78 13.12 -11.17
N LEU A 39 3.02 12.17 -10.62
CA LEU A 39 3.38 10.75 -10.52
C LEU A 39 4.70 10.46 -9.76
N ALA A 40 5.14 11.37 -8.89
CA ALA A 40 6.43 11.27 -8.19
C ALA A 40 6.57 9.94 -7.41
N LYS A 41 5.52 9.49 -6.72
CA LYS A 41 5.52 8.19 -6.02
C LYS A 41 5.55 7.01 -7.01
N VAL A 42 4.84 7.08 -8.14
CA VAL A 42 4.82 6.00 -9.15
C VAL A 42 6.22 5.77 -9.71
N ALA A 43 6.97 6.84 -9.97
CA ALA A 43 8.33 6.77 -10.53
C ALA A 43 9.34 6.01 -9.65
N ILE A 44 9.09 5.93 -8.33
CA ILE A 44 10.00 5.27 -7.37
C ILE A 44 9.48 3.93 -6.84
N THR A 45 8.22 3.58 -7.11
CA THR A 45 7.64 2.32 -6.62
C THR A 45 8.35 1.10 -7.20
N GLY A 46 8.33 0.00 -6.43
CA GLY A 46 8.97 -1.25 -6.85
C GLY A 46 10.47 -1.12 -7.13
N GLY A 47 11.17 -0.22 -6.41
CA GLY A 47 12.59 0.05 -6.64
C GLY A 47 12.85 0.75 -7.98
N GLY A 48 11.93 1.61 -8.44
CA GLY A 48 12.03 2.34 -9.71
C GLY A 48 11.54 1.53 -10.92
N ARG A 49 11.01 0.32 -10.71
CA ARG A 49 10.46 -0.53 -11.78
C ARG A 49 8.94 -0.41 -11.95
N CYS A 50 8.24 0.15 -10.96
CA CYS A 50 6.78 0.21 -10.86
C CYS A 50 6.09 -1.16 -10.82
N ASN A 51 5.88 -1.71 -9.62
CA ASN A 51 4.99 -2.86 -9.42
C ASN A 51 3.54 -2.44 -9.66
N LEU A 52 3.10 -2.51 -10.91
CA LEU A 52 1.89 -1.87 -11.43
C LEU A 52 0.59 -2.47 -10.91
N THR A 53 0.54 -3.78 -10.87
CA THR A 53 -0.62 -4.57 -10.43
C THR A 53 -0.18 -5.99 -10.07
N ASN A 54 -1.14 -6.87 -9.84
CA ASN A 54 -0.94 -8.28 -9.54
C ASN A 54 -1.91 -9.13 -10.38
N SER A 55 -1.54 -10.37 -10.71
CA SER A 55 -2.46 -11.28 -11.39
C SER A 55 -3.59 -11.80 -10.50
N PHE A 56 -3.46 -11.64 -9.18
CA PHE A 56 -4.36 -12.19 -8.15
C PHE A 56 -4.44 -13.72 -8.09
N ALA A 57 -3.69 -14.45 -8.90
CA ALA A 57 -3.72 -15.92 -8.94
C ALA A 57 -3.32 -16.58 -7.61
N GLY A 58 -2.42 -15.94 -6.84
CA GLY A 58 -1.99 -16.42 -5.51
C GLY A 58 -2.89 -15.97 -4.36
N ILE A 59 -3.97 -15.21 -4.61
CA ILE A 59 -4.83 -14.64 -3.57
C ILE A 59 -6.09 -15.47 -3.40
N ARG A 60 -6.28 -16.05 -2.21
CA ARG A 60 -7.47 -16.86 -1.88
C ARG A 60 -8.70 -15.98 -1.64
N SER A 61 -8.49 -14.81 -1.06
CA SER A 61 -9.53 -13.84 -0.74
C SER A 61 -9.01 -12.42 -0.88
N LEU A 62 -9.82 -11.52 -1.44
CA LEU A 62 -9.45 -10.10 -1.54
C LEU A 62 -9.22 -9.42 -0.20
N VAL A 63 -9.71 -9.99 0.91
CA VAL A 63 -9.41 -9.49 2.27
C VAL A 63 -7.95 -9.77 2.66
N GLU A 64 -7.32 -10.80 2.09
CA GLU A 64 -5.88 -11.04 2.27
C GLU A 64 -5.04 -9.95 1.58
N ALA A 65 -5.43 -9.57 0.36
CA ALA A 65 -4.74 -8.51 -0.38
C ALA A 65 -5.08 -7.11 0.16
N TYR A 66 -6.33 -6.88 0.54
CA TYR A 66 -6.84 -5.61 1.04
C TYR A 66 -7.38 -5.76 2.46
N PRO A 67 -6.55 -5.70 3.51
CA PRO A 67 -7.00 -5.79 4.91
C PRO A 67 -8.05 -4.74 5.28
N ARG A 68 -8.01 -3.57 4.65
CA ARG A 68 -9.03 -2.50 4.72
C ARG A 68 -9.59 -2.23 3.33
N GLY A 69 -10.90 -2.02 3.26
CA GLY A 69 -11.59 -1.77 1.98
C GLY A 69 -11.79 -3.00 1.08
N GLY A 70 -11.40 -4.22 1.47
CA GLY A 70 -11.46 -5.42 0.64
C GLY A 70 -12.85 -5.74 0.08
N ARG A 71 -13.93 -5.47 0.87
CA ARG A 71 -15.31 -5.66 0.39
C ARG A 71 -15.68 -4.66 -0.72
N LEU A 72 -15.24 -3.42 -0.59
CA LEU A 72 -15.42 -2.41 -1.62
C LEU A 72 -14.60 -2.77 -2.87
N MET A 73 -13.32 -3.11 -2.71
CA MET A 73 -12.47 -3.51 -3.83
C MET A 73 -13.03 -4.70 -4.60
N LYS A 74 -13.63 -5.70 -3.93
CA LYS A 74 -14.33 -6.82 -4.58
C LYS A 74 -15.45 -6.37 -5.53
N ARG A 75 -16.13 -5.28 -5.20
CA ARG A 75 -17.19 -4.68 -6.05
C ARG A 75 -16.59 -3.87 -7.18
N LEU A 76 -15.61 -3.04 -6.89
CA LEU A 76 -15.01 -2.13 -7.87
C LEU A 76 -14.17 -2.87 -8.91
N LEU A 77 -13.47 -3.94 -8.55
CA LEU A 77 -12.73 -4.79 -9.49
C LEU A 77 -13.63 -5.49 -10.52
N LYS A 78 -14.94 -5.61 -10.28
CA LYS A 78 -15.92 -6.04 -11.31
C LYS A 78 -16.17 -4.96 -12.37
N GLN A 79 -15.92 -3.70 -12.04
CA GLN A 79 -16.07 -2.58 -12.99
C GLN A 79 -14.77 -2.30 -13.73
N PHE A 80 -13.62 -2.42 -13.04
CA PHE A 80 -12.30 -2.24 -13.62
C PHE A 80 -11.30 -3.18 -12.92
N SER A 81 -10.98 -4.28 -13.57
CA SER A 81 -10.15 -5.37 -13.05
C SER A 81 -8.65 -5.15 -13.31
N GLN A 82 -7.84 -6.10 -12.84
CA GLN A 82 -6.40 -6.15 -13.14
C GLN A 82 -6.16 -6.47 -14.63
N GLU A 83 -7.03 -7.27 -15.28
CA GLU A 83 -6.95 -7.49 -16.71
C GLU A 83 -7.30 -6.23 -17.51
N ASP A 84 -8.24 -5.40 -17.02
CA ASP A 84 -8.51 -4.10 -17.60
C ASP A 84 -7.32 -3.16 -17.45
N THR A 85 -6.65 -3.18 -16.29
CA THR A 85 -5.41 -2.45 -16.07
C THR A 85 -4.32 -2.89 -17.05
N TRP A 86 -4.13 -4.19 -17.23
CA TRP A 86 -3.17 -4.75 -18.20
C TRP A 86 -3.44 -4.21 -19.59
N ARG A 87 -4.65 -4.44 -20.11
CA ARG A 87 -5.07 -3.98 -21.44
C ARG A 87 -4.93 -2.47 -21.63
N TRP A 88 -5.25 -1.72 -20.57
CA TRP A 88 -5.16 -0.26 -20.62
C TRP A 88 -3.72 0.22 -20.82
N PHE A 89 -2.78 -0.27 -20.04
CA PHE A 89 -1.39 0.15 -20.14
C PHE A 89 -0.71 -0.34 -21.43
N GLU A 90 -1.00 -1.55 -21.87
CA GLU A 90 -0.52 -2.03 -23.18
C GLU A 90 -1.05 -1.15 -24.32
N SER A 91 -2.35 -0.81 -24.30
CA SER A 91 -2.94 0.11 -25.31
C SER A 91 -2.37 1.52 -25.24
N ALA A 92 -1.81 1.92 -24.08
CA ALA A 92 -1.12 3.18 -23.90
C ALA A 92 0.37 3.12 -24.29
N GLY A 93 0.85 1.99 -24.83
CA GLY A 93 2.22 1.79 -25.30
C GLY A 93 3.21 1.49 -24.17
N ALA A 94 2.76 0.86 -23.09
CA ALA A 94 3.58 0.34 -22.01
C ALA A 94 3.39 -1.19 -21.92
N PRO A 95 4.21 -2.00 -22.62
CA PRO A 95 4.17 -3.45 -22.55
C PRO A 95 4.46 -3.95 -21.13
N LEU A 96 3.73 -4.98 -20.69
CA LEU A 96 3.78 -5.50 -19.33
C LEU A 96 4.33 -6.93 -19.30
N VAL A 97 4.85 -7.33 -18.14
CA VAL A 97 5.32 -8.68 -17.84
C VAL A 97 4.83 -9.15 -16.49
N LEU A 98 4.36 -10.39 -16.43
CA LEU A 98 4.02 -11.10 -15.21
C LEU A 98 5.26 -11.81 -14.67
N GLN A 99 5.61 -11.58 -13.40
CA GLN A 99 6.69 -12.28 -12.72
C GLN A 99 6.15 -13.53 -11.98
N GLU A 100 7.06 -14.42 -11.56
CA GLU A 100 6.73 -15.68 -10.86
C GLU A 100 5.98 -15.44 -9.53
N ASP A 101 6.23 -14.30 -8.87
CA ASP A 101 5.55 -13.87 -7.64
C ASP A 101 4.17 -13.23 -7.90
N HIS A 102 3.63 -13.38 -9.10
CA HIS A 102 2.35 -12.81 -9.53
C HIS A 102 2.32 -11.28 -9.64
N CYS A 103 3.44 -10.60 -9.41
CA CYS A 103 3.55 -9.16 -9.61
C CYS A 103 3.68 -8.81 -11.09
N VAL A 104 3.10 -7.68 -11.48
CA VAL A 104 3.13 -7.19 -12.87
C VAL A 104 3.94 -5.91 -12.94
N PHE A 105 4.90 -5.90 -13.84
CA PHE A 105 5.81 -4.79 -14.09
C PHE A 105 5.76 -4.35 -15.56
N PRO A 106 6.21 -3.13 -15.90
CA PRO A 106 6.55 -2.83 -17.28
C PRO A 106 7.67 -3.75 -17.76
N GLN A 107 7.63 -4.13 -19.01
CA GLN A 107 8.65 -5.02 -19.63
C GLN A 107 10.04 -4.38 -19.59
N SER A 108 10.12 -3.07 -19.74
CA SER A 108 11.34 -2.33 -19.42
C SER A 108 11.48 -2.23 -17.89
N PRO A 109 12.68 -2.28 -17.32
CA PRO A 109 12.87 -2.14 -15.87
C PRO A 109 12.77 -0.67 -15.40
N ASP A 110 11.97 0.18 -16.06
CA ASP A 110 11.88 1.62 -15.83
C ASP A 110 10.42 2.05 -15.58
N ALA A 111 10.12 2.51 -14.35
CA ALA A 111 8.82 3.07 -13.98
C ALA A 111 8.40 4.26 -14.85
N MET A 112 9.35 4.92 -15.52
CA MET A 112 9.08 6.08 -16.37
C MET A 112 8.25 5.71 -17.60
N ASP A 113 8.21 4.44 -18.02
CA ASP A 113 7.30 4.02 -19.10
C ASP A 113 5.84 4.16 -18.70
N ILE A 114 5.52 3.78 -17.47
CA ILE A 114 4.18 3.95 -16.88
C ILE A 114 3.84 5.44 -16.74
N VAL A 115 4.80 6.23 -16.25
CA VAL A 115 4.64 7.69 -16.12
C VAL A 115 4.37 8.32 -17.49
N ARG A 116 5.16 7.99 -18.51
CA ARG A 116 5.01 8.50 -19.89
C ARG A 116 3.67 8.08 -20.50
N ALA A 117 3.26 6.83 -20.29
CA ALA A 117 1.98 6.32 -20.79
C ALA A 117 0.79 7.10 -20.22
N LEU A 118 0.79 7.33 -18.88
CA LEU A 118 -0.24 8.13 -18.21
C LEU A 118 -0.27 9.57 -18.71
N LEU A 119 0.87 10.25 -18.75
CA LEU A 119 0.95 11.65 -19.20
C LEU A 119 0.46 11.84 -20.64
N ARG A 120 0.83 10.93 -21.56
CA ARG A 120 0.30 10.96 -22.94
C ARG A 120 -1.21 10.81 -22.97
N ARG A 121 -1.80 9.93 -22.17
CA ARG A 121 -3.26 9.73 -22.13
C ARG A 121 -4.01 10.89 -21.45
N MET A 122 -3.30 11.76 -20.73
CA MET A 122 -3.85 12.98 -20.13
C MET A 122 -3.79 14.20 -21.07
N GLU A 123 -3.24 14.08 -22.27
CA GLU A 123 -3.14 15.20 -23.20
C GLU A 123 -4.48 15.90 -23.40
N GLY A 124 -4.46 17.25 -23.35
CA GLY A 124 -5.63 18.11 -23.36
C GLY A 124 -6.26 18.37 -21.98
N ALA A 125 -5.75 17.76 -20.89
CA ALA A 125 -6.02 18.22 -19.55
C ALA A 125 -5.04 19.32 -19.13
N ASN A 126 -5.45 20.23 -18.25
CA ASN A 126 -4.63 21.31 -17.73
C ASN A 126 -3.93 20.85 -16.44
N LEU A 127 -2.64 20.52 -16.52
CA LEU A 127 -1.85 20.08 -15.38
C LEU A 127 -1.19 21.28 -14.67
N LEU A 128 -1.66 21.59 -13.47
CA LEU A 128 -1.26 22.72 -12.63
C LEU A 128 -0.29 22.24 -11.54
N LEU A 129 1.00 22.22 -11.86
CA LEU A 129 2.05 21.87 -10.90
C LEU A 129 2.34 23.03 -9.94
N ARG A 130 2.85 22.72 -8.74
CA ARG A 130 3.14 23.69 -7.66
C ARG A 130 1.92 24.53 -7.29
N THR A 131 0.73 23.97 -7.48
CA THR A 131 -0.53 24.66 -7.25
C THR A 131 -1.33 23.89 -6.17
N PRO A 132 -1.06 24.13 -4.89
CA PRO A 132 -1.75 23.46 -3.81
C PRO A 132 -3.21 23.91 -3.75
N VAL A 133 -4.11 22.96 -3.48
CA VAL A 133 -5.49 23.25 -3.13
C VAL A 133 -5.57 23.38 -1.61
N HIS A 134 -6.10 24.50 -1.15
CA HIS A 134 -6.23 24.81 0.27
C HIS A 134 -7.64 24.60 0.79
N ARG A 135 -8.65 24.78 -0.08
CA ARG A 135 -10.06 24.75 0.30
C ARG A 135 -10.93 24.17 -0.81
N ILE A 136 -11.87 23.33 -0.41
CA ILE A 136 -13.02 22.93 -1.22
C ILE A 136 -14.27 23.46 -0.51
N GLU A 137 -15.14 24.16 -1.23
CA GLU A 137 -16.38 24.71 -0.69
C GLU A 137 -17.56 24.08 -1.42
N THR A 138 -18.59 23.74 -0.66
CA THR A 138 -19.85 23.22 -1.20
C THR A 138 -20.86 24.34 -1.36
N PRO A 139 -21.90 24.16 -2.22
CA PRO A 139 -22.94 25.17 -2.44
C PRO A 139 -23.59 25.69 -1.15
N ASP A 140 -23.76 24.81 -0.16
CA ASP A 140 -24.39 25.16 1.13
C ASP A 140 -23.50 26.07 1.98
N GLN A 141 -22.18 26.07 1.77
CA GLN A 141 -21.22 26.92 2.50
C GLN A 141 -21.08 28.31 1.86
N VAL A 142 -21.34 28.43 0.56
CA VAL A 142 -21.26 29.69 -0.19
C VAL A 142 -22.49 30.60 0.09
N GLY A 143 -23.61 30.03 0.53
CA GLY A 143 -24.85 30.75 0.87
C GLY A 143 -24.93 31.26 2.33
N GLY A 144 -23.96 30.90 3.20
CA GLY A 144 -24.04 31.16 4.65
C GLY A 144 -23.53 32.53 5.13
N ASP A 145 -22.70 33.22 4.37
CA ASP A 145 -22.13 34.53 4.75
C ASP A 145 -22.90 35.71 4.12
N GLY A 146 -24.20 35.74 4.40
CA GLY A 146 -25.09 36.85 3.99
C GLY A 146 -24.91 38.12 4.83
N GLU A 147 -23.68 38.60 5.09
CA GLU A 147 -23.45 39.94 5.66
C GLU A 147 -22.30 40.65 4.94
N ASN A 148 -22.69 41.82 4.33
CA ASN A 148 -21.87 42.88 3.72
C ASN A 148 -21.49 42.74 2.24
N ILE A 149 -22.48 42.82 1.37
CA ILE A 149 -22.26 43.37 0.03
C ILE A 149 -22.58 44.89 0.10
N PRO A 150 -21.61 45.80 -0.19
CA PRO A 150 -21.94 47.24 -0.30
C PRO A 150 -22.95 47.46 -1.42
N ALA A 151 -24.03 48.17 -1.10
CA ALA A 151 -25.06 48.59 -2.08
C ALA A 151 -24.42 49.60 -3.05
N GLY A 152 -24.10 49.15 -4.26
CA GLY A 152 -23.61 50.05 -5.31
C GLY A 152 -22.61 49.41 -6.28
N GLY A 153 -22.95 48.32 -6.95
CA GLY A 153 -22.17 47.78 -8.05
C GLY A 153 -23.08 47.06 -9.03
N ASP A 154 -22.89 47.31 -10.31
CA ASP A 154 -23.64 46.75 -11.43
C ASP A 154 -23.94 45.24 -11.24
N ARG A 155 -25.23 44.90 -11.20
CA ARG A 155 -25.72 43.51 -11.24
C ARG A 155 -25.54 42.92 -12.64
N ASN A 156 -24.32 42.78 -13.09
CA ASN A 156 -24.03 41.89 -14.22
C ASN A 156 -23.99 40.45 -13.72
N VAL A 157 -25.10 39.78 -13.90
CA VAL A 157 -25.40 38.36 -13.94
C VAL A 157 -24.16 37.49 -13.68
N MET A 158 -23.83 37.23 -12.42
CA MET A 158 -23.08 36.04 -12.10
C MET A 158 -23.98 34.82 -12.42
N PRO A 159 -23.55 33.86 -13.24
CA PRO A 159 -24.32 32.63 -13.42
C PRO A 159 -24.56 32.03 -12.04
N SER A 160 -25.79 31.61 -11.79
CA SER A 160 -26.17 30.95 -10.54
C SER A 160 -25.14 29.87 -10.17
N LEU A 161 -24.35 30.08 -9.10
CA LEU A 161 -23.39 29.13 -8.57
C LEU A 161 -24.06 27.93 -7.86
N THR A 162 -25.39 27.87 -7.95
CA THR A 162 -26.20 26.78 -7.38
C THR A 162 -25.76 25.44 -7.97
N GLY A 163 -25.23 24.56 -7.10
CA GLY A 163 -24.83 23.20 -7.48
C GLY A 163 -23.37 23.02 -7.89
N LEU A 164 -22.55 24.09 -7.94
CA LEU A 164 -21.12 23.98 -8.24
C LEU A 164 -20.28 23.89 -6.97
N LEU A 165 -19.19 23.10 -7.04
CA LEU A 165 -18.16 23.05 -6.00
C LEU A 165 -17.09 24.10 -6.31
N LEU A 166 -16.57 24.78 -5.28
CA LEU A 166 -15.45 25.71 -5.47
C LEU A 166 -14.14 25.06 -5.04
N VAL A 167 -13.11 25.18 -5.87
CA VAL A 167 -11.73 24.77 -5.54
C VAL A 167 -10.86 26.03 -5.59
N ASN A 168 -10.36 26.47 -4.43
CA ASN A 168 -9.65 27.75 -4.29
C ASN A 168 -10.44 28.92 -4.88
N GLY A 169 -11.77 28.93 -4.77
CA GLY A 169 -12.65 29.95 -5.31
C GLY A 169 -13.08 29.76 -6.78
N GLU A 170 -12.52 28.81 -7.50
CA GLU A 170 -12.88 28.51 -8.89
C GLU A 170 -14.01 27.46 -8.96
N PRO A 171 -15.07 27.69 -9.78
CA PRO A 171 -16.23 26.80 -9.85
C PRO A 171 -16.01 25.58 -10.75
N TYR A 172 -16.50 24.41 -10.29
CA TYR A 172 -16.42 23.12 -10.98
C TYR A 172 -17.73 22.35 -10.87
N ASP A 173 -18.09 21.62 -11.94
CA ASP A 173 -19.24 20.72 -11.97
C ASP A 173 -18.98 19.43 -11.18
N ALA A 174 -17.72 19.00 -11.08
CA ALA A 174 -17.30 17.91 -10.21
C ALA A 174 -15.86 18.09 -9.75
N VAL A 175 -15.59 17.58 -8.55
CA VAL A 175 -14.27 17.59 -7.90
C VAL A 175 -13.88 16.18 -7.52
N VAL A 176 -12.68 15.77 -7.88
CA VAL A 176 -12.12 14.45 -7.54
C VAL A 176 -10.93 14.63 -6.60
N VAL A 177 -11.03 14.12 -5.38
CA VAL A 177 -9.95 14.17 -4.39
C VAL A 177 -9.11 12.90 -4.50
N THR A 178 -7.82 13.08 -4.85
CA THR A 178 -6.84 11.99 -5.08
C THR A 178 -5.49 12.30 -4.44
N THR A 179 -5.53 12.97 -3.27
CA THR A 179 -4.35 13.50 -2.57
C THR A 179 -3.44 12.42 -1.97
N GLY A 180 -3.85 11.15 -2.02
CA GLY A 180 -3.17 10.06 -1.32
C GLY A 180 -3.41 10.08 0.18
N GLY A 181 -2.74 9.21 0.92
CA GLY A 181 -2.92 9.02 2.36
C GLY A 181 -2.19 10.02 3.25
N ALA A 182 -1.46 10.98 2.66
CA ALA A 182 -0.63 11.89 3.44
C ALA A 182 -1.46 12.85 4.32
N PRO A 183 -1.05 13.10 5.58
CA PRO A 183 -1.73 14.04 6.48
C PRO A 183 -1.93 15.45 5.91
N LYS A 184 -1.09 15.83 4.95
CA LYS A 184 -1.16 17.13 4.25
C LYS A 184 -2.43 17.33 3.42
N GLY A 185 -3.12 16.25 3.03
CA GLY A 185 -4.39 16.34 2.31
C GLY A 185 -5.61 16.57 3.20
N LEU A 186 -5.47 16.43 4.51
CA LEU A 186 -6.58 16.58 5.47
C LEU A 186 -7.15 17.99 5.57
N PRO A 187 -6.33 19.07 5.65
CA PRO A 187 -6.86 20.43 5.85
C PRO A 187 -7.83 20.88 4.76
N LEU A 188 -7.64 20.45 3.53
CA LEU A 188 -8.54 20.82 2.41
C LEU A 188 -9.95 20.21 2.53
N LEU A 189 -10.11 19.15 3.34
CA LEU A 189 -11.38 18.48 3.60
C LEU A 189 -12.07 18.99 4.87
N ASN A 190 -11.43 19.91 5.60
CA ASN A 190 -12.03 20.54 6.78
C ASN A 190 -13.30 21.30 6.36
N GLY A 191 -14.37 21.14 7.15
CA GLY A 191 -15.67 21.75 6.87
C GLY A 191 -16.58 20.94 5.96
N LEU A 192 -16.13 19.81 5.41
CA LEU A 192 -16.97 18.95 4.55
C LEU A 192 -17.75 17.89 5.35
N ASP A 193 -17.76 17.95 6.68
CA ASP A 193 -18.46 16.97 7.55
C ASP A 193 -18.33 15.51 7.07
N LEU A 194 -17.08 15.11 6.81
CA LEU A 194 -16.73 13.76 6.40
C LEU A 194 -16.21 12.98 7.61
N GLU A 195 -16.70 11.76 7.78
CA GLU A 195 -16.10 10.85 8.74
C GLU A 195 -14.72 10.40 8.27
N TRP A 196 -13.78 10.43 9.18
CA TRP A 196 -12.39 10.14 8.94
C TRP A 196 -11.88 8.99 9.82
N VAL A 197 -11.17 8.06 9.21
CA VAL A 197 -10.45 7.01 9.93
C VAL A 197 -9.01 7.46 10.14
N THR A 198 -8.55 7.47 11.39
CA THR A 198 -7.18 7.88 11.74
C THR A 198 -6.15 7.20 10.83
N THR A 199 -5.29 8.01 10.25
CA THR A 199 -4.24 7.53 9.35
C THR A 199 -3.02 7.08 10.14
N VAL A 200 -2.53 5.89 9.83
CA VAL A 200 -1.32 5.30 10.40
C VAL A 200 -0.47 4.66 9.31
N PRO A 201 0.85 4.55 9.51
CA PRO A 201 1.74 3.86 8.57
C PRO A 201 1.34 2.40 8.34
N SER A 202 1.53 1.94 7.11
CA SER A 202 1.39 0.56 6.67
C SER A 202 2.58 0.17 5.80
N LEU A 203 2.87 -1.12 5.64
CA LEU A 203 4.00 -1.63 4.85
C LEU A 203 5.36 -1.09 5.29
N PHE A 204 5.67 -1.18 6.57
CA PHE A 204 6.96 -0.74 7.12
C PHE A 204 7.78 -1.91 7.65
N THR A 205 9.07 -1.69 7.80
CA THR A 205 10.05 -2.65 8.29
C THR A 205 10.23 -2.54 9.81
N PHE A 206 10.68 -3.62 10.46
CA PHE A 206 10.82 -3.67 11.91
C PHE A 206 12.27 -3.42 12.34
N THR A 207 12.45 -2.53 13.30
CA THR A 207 13.72 -2.39 14.02
C THR A 207 13.81 -3.48 15.08
N ILE A 208 14.89 -4.26 15.04
CA ILE A 208 15.19 -5.32 15.99
C ILE A 208 16.58 -5.04 16.61
N GLN A 209 16.67 -5.06 17.94
CA GLN A 209 17.92 -4.72 18.66
C GLN A 209 18.81 -5.94 18.94
N ASP A 210 18.74 -6.99 18.14
CA ASP A 210 19.60 -8.16 18.23
C ASP A 210 20.79 -7.98 17.28
N GLU A 211 21.97 -7.75 17.85
CA GLU A 211 23.20 -7.54 17.08
C GLU A 211 23.61 -8.79 16.30
N GLY A 212 23.47 -9.98 16.89
CA GLY A 212 23.79 -11.25 16.24
C GLY A 212 22.95 -11.46 14.98
N LEU A 213 21.64 -11.10 15.04
CA LEU A 213 20.75 -11.11 13.89
C LEU A 213 21.19 -10.09 12.83
N ARG A 214 21.44 -8.83 13.23
CA ARG A 214 21.83 -7.76 12.30
C ARG A 214 23.14 -8.04 11.58
N ASN A 215 24.07 -8.75 12.21
CA ASN A 215 25.32 -9.19 11.58
C ASN A 215 25.11 -10.19 10.42
N LEU A 216 23.88 -10.70 10.25
CA LEU A 216 23.47 -11.53 9.13
C LEU A 216 22.86 -10.72 7.98
N MET A 217 23.00 -9.40 7.98
CA MET A 217 22.49 -8.49 6.93
C MET A 217 22.72 -9.04 5.52
N GLY A 218 21.69 -8.91 4.67
CA GLY A 218 21.66 -9.37 3.28
C GLY A 218 21.13 -10.79 3.09
N LEU A 219 20.92 -11.57 4.16
CA LEU A 219 20.31 -12.90 4.04
C LEU A 219 18.81 -12.77 3.80
N VAL A 220 18.32 -13.60 2.87
CA VAL A 220 16.89 -13.79 2.59
C VAL A 220 16.54 -15.25 2.88
N VAL A 221 15.44 -15.47 3.58
CA VAL A 221 14.92 -16.80 3.90
C VAL A 221 13.39 -16.79 3.86
N ASP A 222 12.77 -17.84 3.36
CA ASP A 222 11.33 -18.03 3.48
C ASP A 222 10.98 -18.39 4.92
N ALA A 223 10.13 -17.54 5.54
CA ALA A 223 9.80 -17.65 6.95
C ALA A 223 8.36 -17.24 7.21
N SER A 224 7.83 -17.68 8.36
CA SER A 224 6.58 -17.15 8.91
C SER A 224 6.88 -16.20 10.07
N VAL A 225 6.17 -15.08 10.12
CA VAL A 225 6.28 -14.09 11.19
C VAL A 225 4.93 -13.85 11.83
N ALA A 226 4.90 -13.69 13.15
CA ALA A 226 3.65 -13.49 13.89
C ALA A 226 3.86 -12.57 15.09
N ILE A 227 2.78 -11.87 15.50
CA ILE A 227 2.73 -11.14 16.77
C ILE A 227 2.03 -12.03 17.80
N PRO A 228 2.77 -12.62 18.77
CA PRO A 228 2.21 -13.52 19.77
C PRO A 228 1.04 -12.89 20.53
N GLY A 229 0.02 -13.70 20.84
CA GLY A 229 -1.20 -13.23 21.51
C GLY A 229 -2.21 -12.51 20.61
N THR A 230 -1.93 -12.43 19.29
CA THR A 230 -2.85 -11.85 18.29
C THR A 230 -3.11 -12.83 17.15
N ALA A 231 -4.03 -12.47 16.23
CA ALA A 231 -4.25 -13.21 14.99
C ALA A 231 -3.30 -12.78 13.84
N PHE A 232 -2.42 -11.80 14.07
CA PHE A 232 -1.57 -11.25 13.03
C PHE A 232 -0.39 -12.18 12.74
N LYS A 233 -0.37 -12.69 11.52
CA LYS A 233 0.70 -13.55 10.97
C LYS A 233 0.86 -13.34 9.47
N ALA A 234 2.04 -13.57 8.95
CA ALA A 234 2.32 -13.50 7.53
C ALA A 234 3.49 -14.44 7.16
N ASP A 235 3.46 -14.92 5.94
CA ASP A 235 4.45 -15.83 5.37
C ASP A 235 5.10 -15.21 4.13
N GLY A 236 6.32 -15.64 3.84
CA GLY A 236 7.06 -15.31 2.62
C GLY A 236 8.53 -14.99 2.88
N PRO A 237 9.22 -14.43 1.87
CA PRO A 237 10.62 -14.02 2.02
C PRO A 237 10.77 -12.98 3.12
N LEU A 238 11.71 -13.25 4.05
CA LEU A 238 12.15 -12.38 5.13
C LEU A 238 13.58 -11.95 4.82
N LEU A 239 13.85 -10.66 4.82
CA LEU A 239 15.17 -10.07 4.62
C LEU A 239 15.73 -9.57 5.95
N ILE A 240 16.93 -10.00 6.30
CA ILE A 240 17.68 -9.46 7.43
C ILE A 240 18.44 -8.21 6.97
N THR A 241 18.33 -7.13 7.75
CA THR A 241 18.95 -5.82 7.48
C THR A 241 19.83 -5.40 8.66
N ASP A 242 20.62 -4.34 8.49
CA ASP A 242 21.45 -3.75 9.56
C ASP A 242 20.64 -3.09 10.69
N TRP A 243 19.33 -2.83 10.46
CA TRP A 243 18.41 -2.31 11.50
C TRP A 243 17.44 -3.36 12.05
N GLY A 244 17.34 -4.54 11.45
CA GLY A 244 16.42 -5.59 11.88
C GLY A 244 15.87 -6.43 10.74
N LEU A 245 14.53 -6.43 10.56
CA LEU A 245 13.84 -7.32 9.64
C LEU A 245 12.99 -6.54 8.61
N SER A 246 13.02 -7.01 7.37
CA SER A 246 12.31 -6.51 6.21
C SER A 246 11.81 -7.67 5.33
N GLY A 247 11.44 -7.37 4.10
CA GLY A 247 10.97 -8.35 3.10
C GLY A 247 9.46 -8.57 3.13
N PRO A 248 8.91 -9.29 2.16
CA PRO A 248 7.48 -9.49 1.98
C PRO A 248 6.73 -9.99 3.22
N ALA A 249 7.29 -10.94 3.97
CA ALA A 249 6.67 -11.44 5.21
C ALA A 249 6.47 -10.31 6.24
N VAL A 250 7.50 -9.50 6.48
CA VAL A 250 7.46 -8.39 7.44
C VAL A 250 6.54 -7.27 6.97
N LEU A 251 6.60 -6.90 5.69
CA LEU A 251 5.73 -5.87 5.11
C LEU A 251 4.25 -6.27 5.17
N LYS A 252 3.92 -7.53 4.89
CA LYS A 252 2.55 -8.03 5.05
C LYS A 252 2.10 -7.98 6.50
N LEU A 253 2.95 -8.46 7.45
CA LEU A 253 2.62 -8.44 8.87
C LEU A 253 2.39 -7.02 9.37
N SER A 254 3.24 -6.07 9.00
CA SER A 254 3.09 -4.65 9.37
C SER A 254 1.81 -4.04 8.78
N SER A 255 1.38 -4.46 7.59
CA SER A 255 0.10 -4.05 7.01
C SER A 255 -1.08 -4.63 7.79
N TYR A 256 -1.11 -5.95 8.05
CA TYR A 256 -2.19 -6.56 8.83
C TYR A 256 -2.33 -5.95 10.22
N ALA A 257 -1.22 -5.71 10.90
CA ALA A 257 -1.15 -5.21 12.26
C ALA A 257 -1.02 -3.67 12.36
N ALA A 258 -1.20 -2.90 11.28
CA ALA A 258 -0.86 -1.48 11.23
C ALA A 258 -1.47 -0.65 12.38
N ARG A 259 -2.76 -0.80 12.63
CA ARG A 259 -3.48 -0.09 13.73
C ARG A 259 -3.01 -0.57 15.09
N TYR A 260 -2.93 -1.88 15.30
CA TYR A 260 -2.43 -2.47 16.55
C TYR A 260 -1.01 -1.97 16.88
N LEU A 261 -0.10 -2.03 15.92
CA LEU A 261 1.28 -1.57 16.12
C LEU A 261 1.35 -0.06 16.42
N HIS A 262 0.47 0.74 15.83
CA HIS A 262 0.36 2.16 16.18
C HIS A 262 -0.11 2.34 17.65
N GLU A 263 -1.14 1.63 18.08
CA GLU A 263 -1.70 1.69 19.44
C GLU A 263 -0.67 1.32 20.51
N VAL A 264 0.20 0.32 20.23
CA VAL A 264 1.27 -0.10 21.15
C VAL A 264 2.59 0.66 20.93
N GLY A 265 2.57 1.80 20.22
CA GLY A 265 3.76 2.64 20.01
C GLY A 265 4.86 1.95 19.20
N TYR A 266 4.51 1.01 18.33
CA TYR A 266 5.43 0.19 17.52
C TYR A 266 6.40 -0.66 18.35
N GLN A 267 5.99 -1.05 19.55
CA GLN A 267 6.73 -1.96 20.42
C GLN A 267 5.88 -3.20 20.69
N ALA A 268 6.30 -4.34 20.21
CA ALA A 268 5.54 -5.58 20.31
C ALA A 268 6.45 -6.81 20.28
N PRO A 269 6.06 -7.94 20.89
CA PRO A 269 6.74 -9.20 20.67
C PRO A 269 6.60 -9.65 19.22
N LEU A 270 7.63 -10.29 18.69
CA LEU A 270 7.66 -10.89 17.36
C LEU A 270 8.13 -12.31 17.47
N SER A 271 7.45 -13.25 16.86
CA SER A 271 7.90 -14.63 16.67
C SER A 271 8.26 -14.87 15.21
N VAL A 272 9.41 -15.48 14.99
CA VAL A 272 9.88 -15.89 13.66
C VAL A 272 9.96 -17.41 13.61
N ASN A 273 9.31 -17.98 12.62
CA ASN A 273 9.45 -19.38 12.26
C ASN A 273 10.31 -19.47 10.99
N TRP A 274 11.55 -19.84 11.15
CA TRP A 274 12.58 -19.84 10.11
C TRP A 274 12.41 -20.94 9.06
N LEU A 275 11.56 -21.93 9.33
CA LEU A 275 11.30 -23.05 8.42
C LEU A 275 9.91 -22.93 7.75
N ALA A 276 9.04 -22.05 8.25
CA ALA A 276 7.62 -21.98 7.89
C ALA A 276 6.88 -23.32 8.08
N LEU A 277 7.34 -24.16 9.01
CA LEU A 277 6.81 -25.50 9.34
C LEU A 277 6.23 -25.50 10.75
N ASN A 278 5.33 -26.45 11.03
CA ASN A 278 4.92 -26.71 12.41
C ASN A 278 6.03 -27.45 13.21
N GLU A 279 5.87 -27.50 14.55
CA GLU A 279 6.89 -28.12 15.42
C GLU A 279 7.10 -29.60 15.14
N ALA A 280 6.07 -30.35 14.77
CA ALA A 280 6.18 -31.77 14.46
C ALA A 280 7.00 -31.99 13.19
N GLU A 281 6.67 -31.25 12.12
CA GLU A 281 7.42 -31.30 10.87
C GLU A 281 8.88 -30.88 11.04
N ALA A 282 9.14 -29.80 11.79
CA ALA A 282 10.50 -29.35 12.11
C ALA A 282 11.27 -30.41 12.90
N ARG A 283 10.62 -31.09 13.86
CA ARG A 283 11.19 -32.19 14.64
C ARG A 283 11.57 -33.37 13.76
N ASP A 284 10.68 -33.79 12.88
CA ASP A 284 10.91 -34.93 11.98
C ASP A 284 12.12 -34.68 11.07
N ILE A 285 12.22 -33.48 10.48
CA ILE A 285 13.37 -33.10 9.66
C ILE A 285 14.67 -33.11 10.46
N LEU A 286 14.66 -32.61 11.70
CA LEU A 286 15.86 -32.61 12.56
C LEU A 286 16.26 -34.02 12.97
N GLN A 287 15.31 -34.92 13.27
CA GLN A 287 15.57 -36.32 13.61
C GLN A 287 16.14 -37.10 12.42
N GLU A 288 15.58 -36.90 11.24
CA GLU A 288 16.09 -37.49 9.99
C GLU A 288 17.52 -37.02 9.71
N THR A 289 17.75 -35.69 9.82
CA THR A 289 19.08 -35.10 9.67
C THR A 289 20.07 -35.68 10.68
N ALA A 290 19.66 -35.82 11.94
CA ALA A 290 20.49 -36.40 13.01
C ALA A 290 20.83 -37.87 12.72
N ALA A 291 19.89 -38.69 12.29
CA ALA A 291 20.09 -40.09 11.96
C ALA A 291 21.11 -40.28 10.81
N GLY A 292 21.02 -39.45 9.78
CA GLY A 292 21.94 -39.47 8.63
C GLY A 292 23.32 -38.88 8.91
N ASN A 293 23.47 -38.09 9.97
CA ASN A 293 24.69 -37.32 10.24
C ASN A 293 25.25 -37.46 11.69
N ALA A 294 24.96 -38.56 12.37
CA ALA A 294 25.23 -38.76 13.81
C ALA A 294 26.62 -38.31 14.27
N ARG A 295 27.68 -38.55 13.46
CA ARG A 295 29.08 -38.21 13.76
C ARG A 295 29.49 -36.80 13.38
N LYS A 296 28.67 -36.10 12.57
CA LYS A 296 28.98 -34.72 12.13
C LYS A 296 28.56 -33.71 13.19
N GLN A 297 29.21 -32.56 13.18
CA GLN A 297 28.81 -31.42 13.98
C GLN A 297 27.49 -30.84 13.43
N VAL A 298 26.60 -30.43 14.35
CA VAL A 298 25.31 -29.81 14.00
C VAL A 298 25.52 -28.55 13.15
N SER A 299 26.55 -27.75 13.47
CA SER A 299 26.91 -26.52 12.75
C SER A 299 27.26 -26.74 11.27
N ASN A 300 27.77 -27.91 10.91
CA ASN A 300 28.20 -28.23 9.54
C ASN A 300 27.12 -28.89 8.67
N THR A 301 25.91 -29.07 9.21
CA THR A 301 24.78 -29.71 8.52
C THR A 301 23.52 -28.89 8.69
N PRO A 302 23.43 -27.72 8.03
CA PRO A 302 22.21 -26.90 8.05
C PRO A 302 21.04 -27.71 7.51
N VAL A 303 19.89 -27.56 8.17
CA VAL A 303 18.65 -28.17 7.69
C VAL A 303 18.07 -27.38 6.51
N SER A 304 17.23 -28.04 5.77
CA SER A 304 16.57 -27.61 4.53
C SER A 304 16.41 -26.09 4.36
N GLY A 305 17.05 -25.54 3.34
CA GLY A 305 16.88 -24.14 2.94
C GLY A 305 17.61 -23.08 3.76
N LEU A 306 18.16 -23.42 4.95
CA LEU A 306 18.85 -22.46 5.79
C LEU A 306 20.31 -22.27 5.35
N GLN A 307 20.71 -21.02 5.19
CA GLN A 307 22.09 -20.67 4.89
C GLN A 307 22.97 -20.87 6.13
N GLY A 308 24.22 -21.34 5.95
CA GLY A 308 25.12 -21.72 7.04
C GLY A 308 25.36 -20.61 8.08
N ARG A 309 25.39 -19.34 7.70
CA ARG A 309 25.53 -18.22 8.64
C ARG A 309 24.31 -18.10 9.56
N LEU A 310 23.10 -18.18 9.01
CA LEU A 310 21.86 -18.15 9.79
C LEU A 310 21.75 -19.39 10.68
N TRP A 311 22.06 -20.57 10.14
CA TRP A 311 22.07 -21.82 10.89
C TRP A 311 22.95 -21.75 12.12
N ASN A 312 24.21 -21.29 11.99
CA ASN A 312 25.14 -21.14 13.10
C ASN A 312 24.67 -20.14 14.17
N TYR A 313 24.06 -19.05 13.75
CA TYR A 313 23.45 -18.10 14.67
C TYR A 313 22.31 -18.75 15.46
N LEU A 314 21.42 -19.50 14.82
CA LEU A 314 20.29 -20.19 15.48
C LEU A 314 20.74 -21.29 16.44
N ILE A 315 21.80 -22.06 16.11
CA ILE A 315 22.43 -23.03 17.00
C ILE A 315 22.93 -22.33 18.27
N THR A 316 23.63 -21.24 18.10
CA THR A 316 24.16 -20.45 19.23
C THR A 316 23.04 -19.91 20.10
N LYS A 317 21.98 -19.37 19.46
CA LYS A 317 20.79 -18.85 20.14
C LYS A 317 20.01 -19.95 20.88
N ALA A 318 19.98 -21.18 20.36
CA ALA A 318 19.43 -22.35 21.03
C ALA A 318 20.27 -22.79 22.25
N GLY A 319 21.40 -22.11 22.53
CA GLY A 319 22.32 -22.47 23.64
C GLY A 319 23.04 -23.79 23.42
N LEU A 320 23.30 -24.15 22.18
CA LEU A 320 24.06 -25.35 21.82
C LEU A 320 25.53 -24.98 21.60
N ARG A 321 26.44 -25.91 21.96
CA ARG A 321 27.85 -25.71 21.66
C ARG A 321 28.09 -25.78 20.16
N PRO A 322 28.98 -24.93 19.59
CA PRO A 322 29.29 -24.93 18.17
C PRO A 322 29.82 -26.25 17.62
N ASP A 323 30.52 -27.01 18.46
CA ASP A 323 31.17 -28.28 18.14
C ASP A 323 30.33 -29.53 18.43
N ILE A 324 29.09 -29.38 18.97
CA ILE A 324 28.22 -30.50 19.33
C ILE A 324 27.90 -31.36 18.09
N ARG A 325 27.99 -32.68 18.26
CA ARG A 325 27.59 -33.64 17.23
C ARG A 325 26.11 -34.00 17.33
N TRP A 326 25.53 -34.44 16.25
CA TRP A 326 24.13 -34.85 16.22
C TRP A 326 23.85 -35.98 17.25
N ALA A 327 24.75 -36.94 17.37
CA ALA A 327 24.61 -38.00 18.36
C ALA A 327 24.63 -37.52 19.83
N GLU A 328 25.20 -36.35 20.11
CA GLU A 328 25.34 -35.76 21.43
C GLU A 328 24.19 -34.81 21.79
N LEU A 329 23.35 -34.46 20.80
CA LEU A 329 22.32 -33.43 20.94
C LEU A 329 21.26 -33.76 22.01
N GLY A 330 20.85 -35.03 22.07
CA GLY A 330 19.83 -35.53 22.98
C GLY A 330 18.48 -34.83 22.83
N SER A 331 17.48 -35.29 23.57
CA SER A 331 16.12 -34.76 23.47
C SER A 331 16.00 -33.29 23.92
N LYS A 332 16.76 -32.88 24.93
CA LYS A 332 16.76 -31.47 25.40
C LYS A 332 17.33 -30.51 24.36
N GLY A 333 18.45 -30.90 23.71
CA GLY A 333 19.07 -30.10 22.64
C GLY A 333 18.15 -30.02 21.44
N LEU A 334 17.57 -31.15 21.04
CA LEU A 334 16.59 -31.20 19.94
C LEU A 334 15.39 -30.27 20.19
N ASN A 335 14.79 -30.34 21.41
CA ASN A 335 13.64 -29.49 21.75
C ASN A 335 13.99 -27.98 21.68
N ARG A 336 15.17 -27.57 22.20
CA ARG A 336 15.62 -26.19 22.11
C ARG A 336 15.79 -25.75 20.64
N LEU A 337 16.36 -26.62 19.82
CA LEU A 337 16.57 -26.32 18.41
C LEU A 337 15.23 -26.20 17.65
N VAL A 338 14.29 -27.14 17.89
CA VAL A 338 12.90 -27.06 17.35
C VAL A 338 12.26 -25.73 17.74
N SER A 339 12.26 -25.39 19.03
CA SER A 339 11.67 -24.14 19.52
C SER A 339 12.31 -22.89 18.88
N THR A 340 13.65 -22.88 18.77
CA THR A 340 14.35 -21.75 18.11
C THR A 340 14.03 -21.65 16.63
N LEU A 341 13.85 -22.77 15.93
CA LEU A 341 13.55 -22.77 14.51
C LEU A 341 12.09 -22.40 14.20
N THR A 342 11.16 -22.72 15.09
CA THR A 342 9.72 -22.56 14.83
C THR A 342 9.07 -21.40 15.59
N GLN A 343 9.69 -20.92 16.68
CA GLN A 343 9.13 -19.88 17.56
C GLN A 343 10.22 -18.94 18.11
N ASP A 344 11.14 -18.52 17.22
CA ASP A 344 12.24 -17.64 17.63
C ASP A 344 11.72 -16.27 18.06
N ALA A 345 11.99 -15.90 19.32
CA ALA A 345 11.43 -14.70 19.92
C ALA A 345 12.34 -13.48 19.72
N TYR A 346 11.72 -12.39 19.30
CA TYR A 346 12.30 -11.06 19.17
C TYR A 346 11.36 -9.99 19.76
N THR A 347 11.85 -8.75 19.80
CA THR A 347 11.03 -7.58 20.13
C THR A 347 11.14 -6.58 19.00
N ILE A 348 10.01 -6.15 18.44
CA ILE A 348 9.92 -4.98 17.59
C ILE A 348 10.21 -3.77 18.49
N ALA A 349 11.29 -3.05 18.22
CA ALA A 349 11.70 -1.87 18.99
C ALA A 349 11.27 -0.54 18.33
N GLY A 350 10.62 -0.62 17.18
CA GLY A 350 10.15 0.52 16.42
C GLY A 350 10.02 0.21 14.92
N LYS A 351 9.52 1.19 14.20
CA LYS A 351 9.59 1.24 12.73
C LYS A 351 10.84 2.00 12.30
N THR A 352 11.41 1.67 11.16
CA THR A 352 12.54 2.40 10.59
C THR A 352 12.15 3.83 10.24
N LYS A 353 13.08 4.78 10.45
CA LYS A 353 12.88 6.23 10.21
C LYS A 353 12.94 6.62 8.73
N PHE A 354 12.81 5.69 7.79
CA PHE A 354 12.67 6.07 6.39
C PHE A 354 11.38 6.89 6.25
N ARG A 355 11.52 8.16 5.88
CA ARG A 355 10.41 9.13 5.77
C ARG A 355 9.43 8.79 4.65
N GLU A 356 9.79 7.89 3.78
CA GLU A 356 8.96 7.40 2.68
C GLU A 356 8.20 6.18 3.15
N GLU A 357 7.14 6.42 3.90
CA GLU A 357 6.12 5.40 4.18
C GLU A 357 5.52 5.00 2.85
N PHE A 358 5.60 3.71 2.55
CA PHE A 358 5.14 3.21 1.26
C PHE A 358 3.62 3.33 1.12
N VAL A 359 2.84 3.16 2.22
CA VAL A 359 1.38 3.16 2.22
C VAL A 359 0.83 3.67 3.55
N THR A 360 -0.30 4.37 3.47
CA THR A 360 -1.07 4.85 4.61
C THR A 360 -2.32 3.97 4.80
N CYS A 361 -2.53 3.49 6.02
CA CYS A 361 -3.76 2.84 6.47
C CYS A 361 -4.68 3.90 7.09
N GLY A 362 -5.96 3.93 6.72
CA GLY A 362 -6.91 4.96 7.14
C GLY A 362 -7.19 5.99 6.04
N GLY A 363 -8.01 6.97 6.31
CA GLY A 363 -8.43 7.99 5.34
C GLY A 363 -9.92 8.28 5.41
N VAL A 364 -10.52 8.75 4.33
CA VAL A 364 -11.96 9.00 4.23
C VAL A 364 -12.72 7.69 4.44
N ALA A 365 -13.59 7.65 5.45
CA ALA A 365 -14.38 6.47 5.77
C ALA A 365 -15.32 6.11 4.62
N LEU A 366 -15.30 4.84 4.19
CA LEU A 366 -16.04 4.33 3.03
C LEU A 366 -17.56 4.49 3.12
N ARG A 367 -18.10 4.68 4.34
CA ARG A 367 -19.54 4.95 4.57
C ARG A 367 -19.98 6.32 4.12
N ASN A 368 -19.06 7.29 3.97
CA ASN A 368 -19.36 8.61 3.39
C ASN A 368 -19.76 8.53 1.92
N LEU A 369 -19.44 7.44 1.23
CA LEU A 369 -19.49 7.35 -0.22
C LEU A 369 -20.59 6.40 -0.70
N ASP A 370 -21.13 6.70 -1.87
CA ASP A 370 -21.77 5.69 -2.70
C ASP A 370 -20.71 4.70 -3.18
N GLN A 371 -20.92 3.42 -2.89
CA GLN A 371 -19.93 2.38 -3.15
C GLN A 371 -19.86 1.92 -4.62
N ALA A 372 -20.76 2.40 -5.47
CA ALA A 372 -20.74 2.10 -6.89
C ALA A 372 -20.04 3.19 -7.70
N THR A 373 -20.12 4.44 -7.25
CA THR A 373 -19.65 5.64 -7.96
C THR A 373 -18.46 6.32 -7.28
N LEU A 374 -18.23 6.05 -5.99
CA LEU A 374 -17.27 6.74 -5.11
C LEU A 374 -17.55 8.24 -4.94
N GLU A 375 -18.79 8.66 -5.19
CA GLU A 375 -19.30 10.00 -4.91
C GLU A 375 -19.65 10.15 -3.44
N SER A 376 -19.43 11.33 -2.87
CA SER A 376 -19.91 11.68 -1.53
C SER A 376 -21.44 11.60 -1.48
N LYS A 377 -21.97 10.93 -0.45
CA LYS A 377 -23.42 10.91 -0.20
C LYS A 377 -23.98 12.26 0.25
N ARG A 378 -23.12 13.09 0.87
CA ARG A 378 -23.53 14.40 1.39
C ARG A 378 -23.29 15.55 0.41
N HIS A 379 -22.26 15.44 -0.41
CA HIS A 379 -21.80 16.50 -1.30
C HIS A 379 -21.84 16.01 -2.76
N PRO A 380 -22.97 16.17 -3.46
CA PRO A 380 -23.09 15.81 -4.87
C PRO A 380 -22.00 16.49 -5.71
N GLY A 381 -21.41 15.74 -6.64
CA GLY A 381 -20.29 16.21 -7.47
C GLY A 381 -18.91 16.04 -6.83
N LEU A 382 -18.80 15.69 -5.52
CA LEU A 382 -17.54 15.43 -4.86
C LEU A 382 -17.23 13.93 -4.85
N PHE A 383 -16.10 13.54 -5.45
CA PHE A 383 -15.65 12.15 -5.60
C PHE A 383 -14.30 11.93 -4.93
N PHE A 384 -14.01 10.67 -4.59
CA PHE A 384 -12.75 10.27 -3.97
C PHE A 384 -12.16 9.04 -4.65
N ALA A 385 -10.83 9.04 -4.89
CA ALA A 385 -10.14 7.88 -5.45
C ALA A 385 -8.72 7.72 -4.92
N GLY A 386 -8.24 6.48 -4.87
CA GLY A 386 -6.90 6.13 -4.41
C GLY A 386 -6.76 6.12 -2.90
N GLU A 387 -5.55 6.31 -2.43
CA GLU A 387 -5.10 6.14 -1.04
C GLU A 387 -5.69 7.18 -0.04
N VAL A 388 -6.42 8.19 -0.51
CA VAL A 388 -7.21 9.09 0.35
C VAL A 388 -8.37 8.37 1.02
N LEU A 389 -8.83 7.26 0.46
CA LEU A 389 -9.84 6.37 1.00
C LEU A 389 -9.26 5.44 2.07
N ASP A 390 -10.08 4.98 3.03
CA ASP A 390 -9.70 3.90 3.96
C ASP A 390 -9.62 2.56 3.20
N ILE A 391 -8.70 2.51 2.24
CA ILE A 391 -8.34 1.33 1.43
C ILE A 391 -6.83 1.25 1.40
N ASP A 392 -6.28 0.16 1.93
CA ASP A 392 -4.88 -0.15 1.76
C ASP A 392 -4.69 -1.67 1.61
N ALA A 393 -3.59 -2.02 0.97
CA ALA A 393 -3.29 -3.38 0.59
C ALA A 393 -1.90 -3.79 1.07
N ILE A 394 -1.65 -5.09 1.05
CA ILE A 394 -0.31 -5.64 1.22
C ILE A 394 0.60 -5.26 0.05
N THR A 395 1.90 -5.57 0.16
CA THR A 395 2.86 -5.45 -0.95
C THR A 395 2.49 -6.38 -2.10
N GLY A 396 2.83 -6.00 -3.34
CA GLY A 396 2.60 -6.83 -4.53
C GLY A 396 1.78 -6.17 -5.64
N GLY A 397 1.77 -4.83 -5.76
CA GLY A 397 1.05 -4.09 -6.82
C GLY A 397 -0.40 -3.76 -6.51
N PHE A 398 -0.95 -4.26 -5.41
CA PHE A 398 -2.36 -4.12 -5.05
C PHE A 398 -2.77 -2.66 -4.75
N ASN A 399 -1.91 -1.86 -4.12
CA ASN A 399 -2.20 -0.45 -3.83
C ASN A 399 -2.30 0.37 -5.11
N LEU A 400 -1.45 0.12 -6.10
CA LEU A 400 -1.56 0.76 -7.41
C LEU A 400 -2.80 0.27 -8.15
N GLN A 401 -3.12 -1.04 -8.08
CA GLN A 401 -4.39 -1.55 -8.64
C GLN A 401 -5.61 -0.84 -8.04
N ALA A 402 -5.64 -0.61 -6.71
CA ALA A 402 -6.71 0.16 -6.08
C ALA A 402 -6.80 1.59 -6.63
N ALA A 403 -5.65 2.23 -6.87
CA ALA A 403 -5.61 3.57 -7.46
C ALA A 403 -6.19 3.60 -8.88
N TRP A 404 -5.79 2.63 -9.73
CA TRP A 404 -6.32 2.51 -11.09
C TRP A 404 -7.82 2.22 -11.10
N THR A 405 -8.25 1.23 -10.33
CA THR A 405 -9.65 0.82 -10.23
C THR A 405 -10.54 1.96 -9.75
N THR A 406 -10.18 2.62 -8.66
CA THR A 406 -10.98 3.73 -8.11
C THR A 406 -10.98 4.94 -9.03
N GLY A 407 -9.85 5.26 -9.66
CA GLY A 407 -9.74 6.32 -10.67
C GLY A 407 -10.63 6.07 -11.88
N ALA A 408 -10.64 4.83 -12.40
CA ALA A 408 -11.51 4.42 -13.51
C ALA A 408 -13.00 4.53 -13.16
N VAL A 409 -13.39 4.04 -11.98
CA VAL A 409 -14.78 4.07 -11.50
C VAL A 409 -15.26 5.51 -11.38
N VAL A 410 -14.49 6.41 -10.78
CA VAL A 410 -14.84 7.82 -10.66
C VAL A 410 -14.96 8.48 -12.04
N ALA A 411 -14.01 8.24 -12.95
CA ALA A 411 -14.07 8.80 -14.30
C ALA A 411 -15.34 8.38 -15.05
N ARG A 412 -15.68 7.08 -14.98
CA ARG A 412 -16.92 6.55 -15.60
C ARG A 412 -18.17 7.14 -14.95
N SER A 413 -18.18 7.30 -13.63
CA SER A 413 -19.29 7.88 -12.89
C SER A 413 -19.54 9.35 -13.28
N ILE A 414 -18.50 10.15 -13.43
CA ILE A 414 -18.58 11.54 -13.89
C ILE A 414 -19.00 11.61 -15.36
N ALA A 415 -18.46 10.74 -16.21
CA ALA A 415 -18.77 10.72 -17.64
C ALA A 415 -20.22 10.33 -17.94
N ALA A 416 -20.88 9.58 -17.07
CA ALA A 416 -22.27 9.15 -17.21
C ALA A 416 -23.31 10.21 -16.76
N LYS A 417 -22.88 11.22 -16.03
CA LYS A 417 -23.70 12.38 -15.62
C LYS A 417 -23.69 13.48 -16.70
#